data_d68137b8637d49cd767c09b0ed7f4a74
#
_entry.id   d68137b8637d49cd767c09b0ed7f4a74
#
_cell.length_a   1.000
_cell.length_b   1.000
_cell.length_c   1.000
_cell.angle_alpha   90.00
_cell.angle_beta   90.00
_cell.angle_gamma   90.00
#
_symmetry.space_group_name_H-M   'P 1'
#
loop_
_entity.id
_entity.type
_entity.pdbx_description
1 polymer ?
#
loop_
_entity_poly.entity_id
_entity_poly.type
_entity_poly.pdbx_seq_one_letter_code
_entity_poly.pdbx_strand_id
1 'polypeptide(L)'
;MTRRYRSRDQFVERMAKEASMNEFKQYGRTQIAELRPYVVGELLSPRVSISPTNHEAGSPKPGDMIARNPHNHDDQWLITADYFTANFEAI
;
A
#
# COMPACT_ATOMS: atom_id res chain seq x y z
N MET A 1 16.33 -0.56 3.75
CA MET A 1 16.42 -0.39 2.30
C MET A 1 15.03 -0.26 1.72
N THR A 2 14.81 0.72 0.86
CA THR A 2 13.49 0.98 0.28
C THR A 2 13.33 0.20 -1.01
N ARG A 3 12.18 -0.42 -1.19
CA ARG A 3 11.84 -1.17 -2.40
C ARG A 3 10.52 -0.72 -2.95
N ARG A 4 10.32 -0.93 -4.24
CA ARG A 4 9.04 -0.66 -4.90
C ARG A 4 8.18 -1.91 -4.90
N TYR A 5 6.91 -1.70 -4.61
CA TYR A 5 5.88 -2.73 -4.60
C TYR A 5 4.65 -2.22 -5.31
N ARG A 6 3.84 -3.13 -5.83
CA ARG A 6 2.54 -2.79 -6.39
C ARG A 6 1.46 -3.59 -5.71
N SER A 7 0.26 -3.04 -5.64
CA SER A 7 -0.87 -3.80 -5.14
C SER A 7 -1.30 -4.84 -6.18
N ARG A 8 -1.83 -5.96 -5.70
CA ARG A 8 -2.29 -7.06 -6.55
C ARG A 8 -3.73 -6.81 -6.97
N ASP A 9 -3.94 -5.81 -7.81
CA ASP A 9 -5.26 -5.47 -8.29
C ASP A 9 -5.38 -5.85 -9.76
N GLN A 10 -5.87 -7.07 -10.03
CA GLN A 10 -6.04 -7.58 -11.38
C GLN A 10 -7.50 -7.58 -11.83
N PHE A 11 -8.39 -7.28 -10.91
CA PHE A 11 -9.82 -7.37 -11.19
C PHE A 11 -10.26 -6.41 -12.29
N VAL A 12 -9.72 -5.21 -12.29
CA VAL A 12 -10.17 -4.12 -13.15
C VAL A 12 -9.82 -4.33 -14.61
N GLU A 13 -8.70 -4.95 -14.92
CA GLU A 13 -8.31 -5.21 -16.30
C GLU A 13 -9.33 -6.06 -17.04
N ARG A 14 -9.83 -7.11 -16.38
CA ARG A 14 -10.81 -7.99 -16.99
C ARG A 14 -12.11 -7.27 -17.24
N MET A 15 -12.56 -6.45 -16.32
CA MET A 15 -13.79 -5.68 -16.47
C MET A 15 -13.69 -4.69 -17.62
N ALA A 16 -12.57 -4.03 -17.76
CA ALA A 16 -12.34 -3.05 -18.81
C ALA A 16 -12.41 -3.69 -20.21
N LYS A 17 -11.95 -4.93 -20.37
CA LYS A 17 -11.97 -5.62 -21.65
C LYS A 17 -13.36 -5.98 -22.12
N GLU A 18 -14.29 -6.18 -21.19
CA GLU A 18 -15.65 -6.61 -21.51
C GLU A 18 -16.62 -5.47 -21.67
N ALA A 19 -16.25 -4.26 -21.30
CA ALA A 19 -17.12 -3.11 -21.38
C ALA A 19 -17.39 -2.70 -22.84
N SER A 20 -18.65 -2.42 -23.15
CA SER A 20 -19.02 -1.88 -24.45
C SER A 20 -18.79 -0.38 -24.48
N MET A 21 -18.85 0.22 -25.70
CA MET A 21 -18.67 1.66 -25.87
C MET A 21 -19.76 2.49 -25.18
N ASN A 22 -20.96 1.93 -25.02
CA ASN A 22 -22.10 2.63 -24.44
C ASN A 22 -22.26 2.41 -22.94
N GLU A 23 -21.36 1.67 -22.34
CA GLU A 23 -21.44 1.33 -20.92
C GLU A 23 -20.36 2.03 -20.13
N PHE A 24 -20.67 2.28 -18.85
CA PHE A 24 -19.64 2.77 -17.93
C PHE A 24 -18.59 1.70 -17.73
N LYS A 25 -17.34 2.09 -17.87
CA LYS A 25 -16.21 1.21 -17.66
C LYS A 25 -15.68 1.38 -16.24
N GLN A 26 -15.31 0.27 -15.65
CA GLN A 26 -14.62 0.29 -14.38
C GLN A 26 -13.11 0.32 -14.63
N TYR A 27 -12.46 1.31 -14.04
CA TYR A 27 -11.02 1.43 -14.10
C TYR A 27 -10.46 1.38 -12.69
N GLY A 28 -9.45 0.62 -12.51
CA GLY A 28 -8.62 0.67 -11.34
C GLY A 28 -7.22 1.03 -11.75
N ARG A 29 -6.39 1.10 -10.80
CA ARG A 29 -4.97 1.34 -11.05
C ARG A 29 -4.15 0.46 -10.12
N THR A 30 -3.05 -0.03 -10.66
CA THR A 30 -2.04 -0.67 -9.84
C THR A 30 -1.31 0.43 -9.10
N GLN A 31 -1.43 0.43 -7.78
CA GLN A 31 -0.69 1.37 -6.96
C GLN A 31 0.73 0.87 -6.80
N ILE A 32 1.68 1.75 -7.08
CA ILE A 32 3.09 1.50 -6.83
C ILE A 32 3.48 2.32 -5.61
N ALA A 33 4.08 1.66 -4.64
CA ALA A 33 4.58 2.30 -3.44
C ALA A 33 5.99 1.84 -3.17
N GLU A 34 6.76 2.71 -2.52
CA GLU A 34 8.06 2.33 -1.98
C GLU A 34 7.87 1.96 -0.52
N LEU A 35 8.30 0.78 -0.15
CA LEU A 35 8.13 0.27 1.21
C LEU A 35 9.48 -0.07 1.84
N ARG A 36 9.55 0.12 3.14
CA ARG A 36 10.65 -0.36 3.95
C ARG A 36 10.11 -1.03 5.22
N PRO A 37 10.85 -1.98 5.80
CA PRO A 37 10.44 -2.56 7.07
C PRO A 37 10.44 -1.51 8.19
N TYR A 38 9.49 -1.62 9.10
CA TYR A 38 9.54 -0.90 10.36
C TYR A 38 10.67 -1.47 11.23
N VAL A 39 11.51 -0.59 11.76
CA VAL A 39 12.57 -0.98 12.69
C VAL A 39 12.09 -0.74 14.11
N VAL A 40 12.07 -1.80 14.92
CA VAL A 40 11.61 -1.72 16.30
C VAL A 40 12.42 -0.67 17.06
N GLY A 41 11.71 0.25 17.72
CA GLY A 41 12.33 1.32 18.49
C GLY A 41 12.58 2.61 17.71
N GLU A 42 12.37 2.62 16.39
CA GLU A 42 12.52 3.87 15.64
C GLU A 42 11.39 4.84 15.96
N LEU A 43 11.70 6.14 15.89
CA LEU A 43 10.71 7.19 15.96
C LEU A 43 10.15 7.43 14.55
N LEU A 44 8.88 7.13 14.37
CA LEU A 44 8.24 7.40 13.09
C LEU A 44 7.99 8.89 12.90
N SER A 45 8.14 9.34 11.65
CA SER A 45 7.78 10.70 11.27
C SER A 45 6.28 10.93 11.54
N PRO A 46 5.89 12.14 11.99
CA PRO A 46 4.46 12.49 12.11
C PRO A 46 3.72 12.44 10.77
N ARG A 47 4.44 12.34 9.65
CA ARG A 47 3.83 12.20 8.33
C ARG A 47 3.32 10.79 8.04
N VAL A 48 3.74 9.80 8.84
CA VAL A 48 3.26 8.43 8.66
C VAL A 48 1.84 8.31 9.18
N SER A 49 0.90 8.03 8.29
CA SER A 49 -0.49 7.80 8.65
C SER A 49 -0.67 6.37 9.16
N ILE A 50 -1.33 6.24 10.31
CA ILE A 50 -1.66 4.94 10.88
C ILE A 50 -3.16 4.93 11.09
N SER A 51 -3.85 3.92 10.53
CA SER A 51 -5.30 3.83 10.72
C SER A 51 -5.65 3.59 12.20
N PRO A 52 -6.81 4.07 12.67
CA PRO A 52 -7.22 3.83 14.06
C PRO A 52 -7.26 2.34 14.40
N THR A 53 -7.73 1.51 13.50
CA THR A 53 -7.77 0.05 13.71
C THR A 53 -6.38 -0.53 13.92
N ASN A 54 -5.42 -0.12 13.10
CA ASN A 54 -4.04 -0.58 13.25
C ASN A 54 -3.41 -0.08 14.53
N HIS A 55 -3.68 1.17 14.90
CA HIS A 55 -3.18 1.74 16.14
C HIS A 55 -3.71 0.97 17.35
N GLU A 56 -4.99 0.64 17.37
CA GLU A 56 -5.59 -0.16 18.44
C GLU A 56 -5.02 -1.57 18.50
N ALA A 57 -4.62 -2.13 17.37
CA ALA A 57 -4.00 -3.45 17.30
C ALA A 57 -2.54 -3.45 17.73
N GLY A 58 -1.97 -2.29 18.10
CA GLY A 58 -0.61 -2.16 18.61
C GLY A 58 0.42 -1.75 17.58
N SER A 59 0.02 -1.35 16.38
CA SER A 59 0.97 -0.85 15.39
C SER A 59 1.52 0.53 15.78
N PRO A 60 2.79 0.82 15.46
CA PRO A 60 3.72 -0.01 14.69
C PRO A 60 4.30 -1.16 15.51
N LYS A 61 4.46 -2.29 14.89
CA LYS A 61 4.98 -3.49 15.53
C LYS A 61 5.89 -4.25 14.56
N PRO A 62 6.69 -5.22 15.06
CA PRO A 62 7.58 -5.99 14.20
C PRO A 62 6.84 -6.62 13.02
N GLY A 63 7.44 -6.51 11.84
CA GLY A 63 6.84 -7.02 10.61
C GLY A 63 6.01 -6.02 9.82
N ASP A 64 5.62 -4.90 10.43
CA ASP A 64 4.91 -3.84 9.72
C ASP A 64 5.85 -3.14 8.73
N MET A 65 5.25 -2.51 7.74
CA MET A 65 5.98 -1.81 6.69
C MET A 65 5.59 -0.33 6.70
N ILE A 66 6.55 0.49 6.34
CA ILE A 66 6.30 1.93 6.11
C ILE A 66 6.33 2.16 4.62
N ALA A 67 5.24 2.68 4.09
CA ALA A 67 5.08 2.96 2.68
C ALA A 67 5.18 4.45 2.40
N ARG A 68 5.64 4.78 1.21
CA ARG A 68 5.61 6.16 0.73
C ARG A 68 5.26 6.20 -0.75
N ASN A 69 4.67 7.31 -1.16
CA ASN A 69 4.39 7.56 -2.55
C ASN A 69 5.71 7.89 -3.28
N PRO A 70 6.06 7.18 -4.37
CA PRO A 70 7.29 7.45 -5.10
C PRO A 70 7.37 8.88 -5.67
N HIS A 71 6.23 9.51 -5.90
CA HIS A 71 6.15 10.86 -6.47
C HIS A 71 6.03 11.95 -5.41
N ASN A 72 5.74 11.56 -4.16
CA ASN A 72 5.64 12.49 -3.05
C ASN A 72 6.03 11.76 -1.76
N HIS A 73 7.28 11.90 -1.37
CA HIS A 73 7.82 11.18 -0.22
C HIS A 73 7.27 11.67 1.13
N ASP A 74 6.55 12.78 1.15
CA ASP A 74 5.85 13.23 2.35
C ASP A 74 4.55 12.47 2.59
N ASP A 75 4.04 11.80 1.56
CA ASP A 75 2.85 10.97 1.64
C ASP A 75 3.28 9.57 2.07
N GLN A 76 3.13 9.31 3.37
CA GLN A 76 3.59 8.07 4.00
C GLN A 76 2.46 7.44 4.82
N TRP A 77 2.46 6.12 4.89
CA TRP A 77 1.47 5.38 5.67
C TRP A 77 2.03 4.04 6.15
N LEU A 78 1.38 3.51 7.18
CA LEU A 78 1.77 2.21 7.73
C LEU A 78 0.93 1.11 7.06
N ILE A 79 1.59 0.02 6.74
CA ILE A 79 0.97 -1.19 6.23
C ILE A 79 1.32 -2.34 7.18
N THR A 80 0.30 -3.04 7.67
CA THR A 80 0.53 -4.19 8.54
C THR A 80 1.17 -5.35 7.78
N ALA A 81 1.89 -6.20 8.50
CA ALA A 81 2.54 -7.36 7.90
C ALA A 81 1.56 -8.23 7.12
N ASP A 82 0.38 -8.48 7.68
CA ASP A 82 -0.63 -9.32 7.04
C ASP A 82 -1.16 -8.70 5.75
N TYR A 83 -1.45 -7.41 5.79
CA TYR A 83 -1.92 -6.69 4.61
C TYR A 83 -0.86 -6.65 3.52
N PHE A 84 0.39 -6.43 3.90
CA PHE A 84 1.51 -6.42 2.97
C PHE A 84 1.64 -7.76 2.25
N THR A 85 1.63 -8.85 3.02
CA THR A 85 1.78 -10.18 2.44
C THR A 85 0.65 -10.54 1.49
N ALA A 86 -0.57 -10.14 1.82
CA ALA A 86 -1.75 -10.48 1.05
C ALA A 86 -1.93 -9.63 -0.22
N ASN A 87 -1.46 -8.37 -0.21
CA ASN A 87 -1.86 -7.39 -1.21
C ASN A 87 -0.73 -6.78 -2.04
N PHE A 88 0.52 -7.04 -1.70
CA PHE A 88 1.65 -6.42 -2.39
C PHE A 88 2.62 -7.46 -2.93
N GLU A 89 3.27 -7.11 -4.02
CA GLU A 89 4.35 -7.90 -4.59
C GLU A 89 5.49 -6.98 -5.01
N ALA A 90 6.72 -7.47 -4.92
CA ALA A 90 7.90 -6.72 -5.34
C ALA A 90 7.92 -6.60 -6.87
N ILE A 91 8.34 -5.46 -7.32
CA ILE A 91 8.51 -5.19 -8.75
C ILE A 91 9.92 -5.60 -9.17
#